data_e0d61c97d5e2bd9bb34448daf64998f2
#
_entry.id   e0d61c97d5e2bd9bb34448daf64998f2
#
_cell.length_a   1.000
_cell.length_b   1.000
_cell.length_c   1.000
_cell.angle_alpha   90.00
_cell.angle_beta   90.00
_cell.angle_gamma   90.00
#
_symmetry.space_group_name_H-M   'P 1'
#
loop_
_entity.id
_entity.type
_entity.pdbx_description
1 polymer ?
#
loop_
_entity_poly.entity_id
_entity_poly.type
_entity_poly.pdbx_seq_one_letter_code
_entity_poly.pdbx_strand_id
1 'polypeptide(L)'
;PESATISRKRMELAAVKEHLDDHFTEKIMLEELAEKFFINKFYLSKIFKETYGTTVNNYLISKRITRAKQLLRFTNMTVDEVGAAVGMGDANYFSRMFRKVEGSSPREYRKQW
;
A
#
# COMPACT_ATOMS: atom_id res chain seq x y z
N PRO A 1 -11.66 -16.30 -26.78
CA PRO A 1 -10.26 -16.72 -26.89
C PRO A 1 -9.48 -16.36 -25.61
N GLU A 2 -8.49 -17.17 -25.30
CA GLU A 2 -7.67 -17.01 -24.10
C GLU A 2 -6.98 -15.65 -24.03
N SER A 3 -6.51 -15.14 -25.17
CA SER A 3 -5.82 -13.85 -25.22
C SER A 3 -6.72 -12.69 -24.82
N ALA A 4 -7.99 -12.71 -25.21
CA ALA A 4 -8.94 -11.68 -24.82
C ALA A 4 -9.25 -11.75 -23.33
N THR A 5 -9.35 -12.96 -22.75
CA THR A 5 -9.59 -13.16 -21.33
C THR A 5 -8.38 -12.68 -20.51
N ILE A 6 -7.16 -13.01 -20.94
CA ILE A 6 -5.92 -12.58 -20.28
C ILE A 6 -5.81 -11.05 -20.31
N SER A 7 -6.11 -10.43 -21.45
CA SER A 7 -6.07 -8.96 -21.57
C SER A 7 -7.07 -8.29 -20.65
N ARG A 8 -8.28 -8.86 -20.53
CA ARG A 8 -9.30 -8.33 -19.61
C ARG A 8 -8.85 -8.42 -18.16
N LYS A 9 -8.28 -9.55 -17.75
CA LYS A 9 -7.76 -9.75 -16.39
C LYS A 9 -6.65 -8.73 -16.08
N ARG A 10 -5.74 -8.50 -17.02
CA ARG A 10 -4.67 -7.51 -16.85
C ARG A 10 -5.23 -6.10 -16.69
N MET A 11 -6.26 -5.76 -17.46
CA MET A 11 -6.92 -4.45 -17.35
C MET A 11 -7.62 -4.28 -16.02
N GLU A 12 -8.29 -5.32 -15.52
CA GLU A 12 -8.95 -5.30 -14.21
C GLU A 12 -7.92 -5.13 -13.08
N LEU A 13 -6.80 -5.86 -13.15
CA LEU A 13 -5.72 -5.74 -12.17
C LEU A 13 -5.06 -4.37 -12.22
N ALA A 14 -4.85 -3.84 -13.43
CA ALA A 14 -4.29 -2.50 -13.58
C ALA A 14 -5.20 -1.45 -12.94
N ALA A 15 -6.51 -1.60 -13.09
CA ALA A 15 -7.50 -0.71 -12.46
C ALA A 15 -7.46 -0.82 -10.93
N VAL A 16 -7.32 -2.04 -10.40
CA VAL A 16 -7.16 -2.28 -8.97
C VAL A 16 -5.90 -1.58 -8.46
N LYS A 17 -4.78 -1.78 -9.14
CA LYS A 17 -3.50 -1.17 -8.77
C LYS A 17 -3.58 0.36 -8.79
N GLU A 18 -4.19 0.92 -9.81
CA GLU A 18 -4.39 2.37 -9.93
C GLU A 18 -5.23 2.90 -8.77
N HIS A 19 -6.30 2.19 -8.40
CA HIS A 19 -7.12 2.54 -7.25
C HIS A 19 -6.30 2.57 -5.96
N LEU A 20 -5.44 1.56 -5.76
CA LEU A 20 -4.55 1.51 -4.60
C LEU A 20 -3.58 2.68 -4.61
N ASP A 21 -3.00 3.00 -5.76
CA ASP A 21 -2.05 4.11 -5.90
C ASP A 21 -2.70 5.46 -5.57
N ASP A 22 -3.98 5.62 -5.93
CA ASP A 22 -4.71 6.87 -5.70
C ASP A 22 -5.29 6.99 -4.30
N HIS A 23 -5.51 5.87 -3.59
CA HIS A 23 -6.24 5.85 -2.32
C HIS A 23 -5.47 5.17 -1.17
N PHE A 24 -4.15 5.00 -1.30
CA PHE A 24 -3.38 4.23 -0.32
C PHE A 24 -3.40 4.83 1.09
N THR A 25 -3.70 6.11 1.25
CA THR A 25 -3.79 6.74 2.57
C THR A 25 -5.13 6.46 3.28
N GLU A 26 -6.09 5.91 2.57
CA GLU A 26 -7.42 5.58 3.10
C GLU A 26 -7.43 4.15 3.63
N LYS A 27 -8.43 3.83 4.45
CA LYS A 27 -8.64 2.46 4.90
C LYS A 27 -9.15 1.63 3.73
N ILE A 28 -8.38 0.63 3.33
CA ILE A 28 -8.74 -0.26 2.22
C ILE A 28 -8.79 -1.69 2.75
N MET A 29 -9.94 -2.33 2.59
CA MET A 29 -10.12 -3.74 2.94
C MET A 29 -10.23 -4.57 1.67
N LEU A 30 -9.61 -5.75 1.69
CA LEU A 30 -9.61 -6.64 0.52
C LEU A 30 -11.03 -6.97 0.04
N GLU A 31 -11.95 -7.20 0.99
CA GLU A 31 -13.35 -7.49 0.69
C GLU A 31 -14.02 -6.35 -0.08
N GLU A 32 -13.83 -5.13 0.37
CA GLU A 32 -14.39 -3.93 -0.27
C GLU A 32 -13.79 -3.72 -1.65
N LEU A 33 -12.49 -3.95 -1.78
CA LEU A 33 -11.78 -3.82 -3.05
C LEU A 33 -12.30 -4.84 -4.07
N ALA A 34 -12.44 -6.08 -3.65
CA ALA A 34 -12.96 -7.15 -4.50
C ALA A 34 -14.40 -6.85 -4.96
N GLU A 35 -15.23 -6.38 -4.03
CA GLU A 35 -16.61 -6.01 -4.32
C GLU A 35 -16.69 -4.85 -5.33
N LYS A 36 -15.87 -3.84 -5.15
CA LYS A 36 -15.81 -2.67 -6.05
C LYS A 36 -15.50 -3.08 -7.50
N PHE A 37 -14.61 -4.04 -7.68
CA PHE A 37 -14.20 -4.48 -9.01
C PHE A 37 -14.88 -5.76 -9.48
N PHE A 38 -15.90 -6.22 -8.76
CA PHE A 38 -16.67 -7.41 -9.10
C PHE A 38 -15.79 -8.66 -9.27
N ILE A 39 -14.81 -8.82 -8.38
CA ILE A 39 -13.86 -9.94 -8.40
C ILE A 39 -13.98 -10.70 -7.08
N ASN A 40 -13.90 -12.03 -7.11
CA ASN A 40 -13.82 -12.83 -5.89
C ASN A 40 -12.54 -12.48 -5.14
N LYS A 41 -12.63 -12.25 -3.80
CA LYS A 41 -11.48 -11.78 -3.02
C LYS A 41 -10.30 -12.75 -3.01
N PHE A 42 -10.57 -14.05 -3.00
CA PHE A 42 -9.51 -15.07 -3.01
C PHE A 42 -8.78 -15.08 -4.35
N TYR A 43 -9.54 -14.95 -5.42
CA TYR A 43 -8.99 -14.85 -6.76
C TYR A 43 -8.17 -13.56 -6.93
N LEU A 44 -8.70 -12.42 -6.46
CA LEU A 44 -8.01 -11.14 -6.50
C LEU A 44 -6.67 -11.23 -5.77
N SER A 45 -6.67 -11.78 -4.56
CA SER A 45 -5.47 -11.96 -3.75
C SER A 45 -4.42 -12.78 -4.49
N LYS A 46 -4.84 -13.90 -5.08
CA LYS A 46 -3.96 -14.81 -5.82
C LYS A 46 -3.37 -14.15 -7.06
N ILE A 47 -4.22 -13.59 -7.91
CA ILE A 47 -3.78 -13.03 -9.19
C ILE A 47 -2.94 -11.76 -9.00
N PHE A 48 -3.25 -10.95 -7.99
CA PHE A 48 -2.46 -9.77 -7.67
C PHE A 48 -1.02 -10.17 -7.30
N LYS A 49 -0.88 -11.16 -6.41
CA LYS A 49 0.43 -11.65 -5.99
C LYS A 49 1.20 -12.28 -7.15
N GLU A 50 0.54 -13.06 -7.97
CA GLU A 50 1.18 -13.68 -9.14
C GLU A 50 1.66 -12.65 -10.15
N THR A 51 0.89 -11.58 -10.34
CA THR A 51 1.19 -10.56 -11.35
C THR A 51 2.21 -9.55 -10.86
N TYR A 52 2.11 -9.08 -9.62
CA TYR A 52 2.95 -8.01 -9.09
C TYR A 52 4.01 -8.47 -8.07
N GLY A 53 4.04 -9.75 -7.73
CA GLY A 53 5.05 -10.31 -6.83
C GLY A 53 4.86 -9.95 -5.36
N THR A 54 3.77 -9.28 -5.00
CA THR A 54 3.49 -8.86 -3.63
C THR A 54 1.99 -8.94 -3.35
N THR A 55 1.62 -9.11 -2.08
CA THR A 55 0.20 -9.09 -1.70
C THR A 55 -0.34 -7.66 -1.78
N VAL A 56 -1.66 -7.53 -1.86
CA VAL A 56 -2.33 -6.22 -1.81
C VAL A 56 -1.92 -5.46 -0.54
N ASN A 57 -1.94 -6.14 0.61
CA ASN A 57 -1.58 -5.53 1.88
C ASN A 57 -0.14 -5.03 1.91
N ASN A 58 0.80 -5.85 1.48
CA ASN A 58 2.22 -5.46 1.43
C ASN A 58 2.46 -4.34 0.44
N TYR A 59 1.73 -4.33 -0.66
CA TYR A 59 1.80 -3.25 -1.63
C TYR A 59 1.36 -1.92 -1.01
N LEU A 60 0.24 -1.93 -0.26
CA LEU A 60 -0.24 -0.74 0.44
C LEU A 60 0.76 -0.25 1.48
N ILE A 61 1.30 -1.17 2.28
CA ILE A 61 2.30 -0.82 3.30
C ILE A 61 3.51 -0.16 2.63
N SER A 62 4.01 -0.74 1.56
CA SER A 62 5.15 -0.19 0.82
C SER A 62 4.88 1.23 0.31
N LYS A 63 3.71 1.47 -0.26
CA LYS A 63 3.31 2.80 -0.74
C LYS A 63 3.25 3.81 0.40
N ARG A 64 2.67 3.41 1.53
CA ARG A 64 2.55 4.25 2.72
C ARG A 64 3.92 4.60 3.29
N ILE A 65 4.81 3.63 3.38
CA ILE A 65 6.16 3.86 3.90
C ILE A 65 6.96 4.77 2.96
N THR A 66 6.84 4.58 1.65
CA THR A 66 7.50 5.46 0.68
C THR A 66 7.07 6.91 0.87
N ARG A 67 5.77 7.14 1.04
CA ARG A 67 5.25 8.51 1.28
C ARG A 67 5.70 9.04 2.64
N ALA A 68 5.71 8.17 3.66
CA ALA A 68 6.18 8.55 5.00
C ALA A 68 7.62 9.04 4.96
N LYS A 69 8.48 8.37 4.20
CA LYS A 69 9.88 8.77 4.04
C LYS A 69 10.00 10.19 3.47
N GLN A 70 9.18 10.52 2.48
CA GLN A 70 9.15 11.86 1.91
C GLN A 70 8.73 12.90 2.96
N LEU A 71 7.68 12.61 3.72
CA LEU A 71 7.18 13.52 4.76
C LEU A 71 8.17 13.69 5.89
N LEU A 72 8.84 12.62 6.31
CA LEU A 72 9.88 12.68 7.34
C LEU A 72 11.05 13.54 6.89
N ARG A 73 11.43 13.43 5.64
CA ARG A 73 12.59 14.15 5.08
C ARG A 73 12.29 15.62 4.79
N PHE A 74 11.12 15.91 4.22
CA PHE A 74 10.86 17.24 3.65
C PHE A 74 9.88 18.10 4.44
N THR A 75 9.38 17.61 5.57
CA THR A 75 8.45 18.41 6.42
C THR A 75 8.89 18.38 7.88
N ASN A 76 8.26 19.24 8.67
CA ASN A 76 8.44 19.27 10.13
C ASN A 76 7.32 18.52 10.85
N MET A 77 6.53 17.72 10.15
CA MET A 77 5.47 16.92 10.77
C MET A 77 6.07 15.97 11.81
N THR A 78 5.35 15.78 12.91
CA THR A 78 5.77 14.79 13.91
C THR A 78 5.67 13.39 13.32
N VAL A 79 6.36 12.42 13.91
CA VAL A 79 6.27 11.02 13.50
C VAL A 79 4.83 10.53 13.52
N ASP A 80 4.07 10.89 14.57
CA ASP A 80 2.66 10.50 14.69
C ASP A 80 1.80 11.13 13.60
N GLU A 81 2.05 12.40 13.28
CA GLU A 81 1.36 13.08 12.20
C GLU A 81 1.65 12.44 10.85
N VAL A 82 2.91 12.04 10.61
CA VAL A 82 3.29 11.34 9.38
C VAL A 82 2.55 10.01 9.26
N GLY A 83 2.53 9.22 10.34
CA GLY A 83 1.81 7.94 10.35
C GLY A 83 0.34 8.11 10.01
N ALA A 84 -0.32 9.10 10.63
CA ALA A 84 -1.72 9.39 10.35
C ALA A 84 -1.93 9.84 8.89
N ALA A 85 -1.04 10.68 8.38
CA ALA A 85 -1.13 11.20 7.01
C ALA A 85 -1.04 10.12 5.94
N VAL A 86 -0.31 9.03 6.22
CA VAL A 86 -0.15 7.94 5.26
C VAL A 86 -1.13 6.78 5.48
N GLY A 87 -2.10 6.95 6.40
CA GLY A 87 -3.10 5.93 6.65
C GLY A 87 -2.74 4.92 7.72
N MET A 88 -1.71 5.18 8.51
CA MET A 88 -1.26 4.34 9.64
C MET A 88 -1.38 5.13 10.94
N GLY A 89 -2.62 5.32 11.41
CA GLY A 89 -2.90 6.18 12.56
C GLY A 89 -2.44 5.62 13.90
N ASP A 90 -2.22 4.30 14.02
CA ASP A 90 -1.67 3.69 15.22
C ASP A 90 -0.15 3.89 15.21
N ALA A 91 0.37 4.70 16.14
CA ALA A 91 1.77 5.07 16.20
C ALA A 91 2.70 3.87 16.37
N ASN A 92 2.30 2.89 17.18
CA ASN A 92 3.11 1.69 17.39
C ASN A 92 3.14 0.83 16.14
N TYR A 93 2.01 0.68 15.48
CA TYR A 93 1.92 -0.06 14.22
C TYR A 93 2.75 0.60 13.12
N PHE A 94 2.63 1.92 12.99
CA PHE A 94 3.40 2.68 12.01
C PHE A 94 4.89 2.50 12.22
N SER A 95 5.38 2.67 13.44
CA SER A 95 6.80 2.54 13.75
C SER A 95 7.33 1.14 13.46
N ARG A 96 6.55 0.10 13.80
CA ARG A 96 6.94 -1.29 13.51
C ARG A 96 7.01 -1.57 12.02
N MET A 97 6.01 -1.12 11.27
CA MET A 97 5.97 -1.34 9.81
C MET A 97 7.07 -0.55 9.11
N PHE A 98 7.30 0.69 9.53
CA PHE A 98 8.39 1.50 8.99
C PHE A 98 9.74 0.79 9.19
N ARG A 99 10.02 0.35 10.41
CA ARG A 99 11.26 -0.35 10.73
C ARG A 99 11.39 -1.66 9.96
N LYS A 100 10.31 -2.40 9.82
CA LYS A 100 10.29 -3.66 9.06
C LYS A 100 10.66 -3.46 7.60
N VAL A 101 10.15 -2.41 6.98
CA VAL A 101 10.37 -2.11 5.57
C VAL A 101 11.72 -1.41 5.36
N GLU A 102 12.03 -0.41 6.18
CA GLU A 102 13.18 0.47 5.97
C GLU A 102 14.44 0.06 6.74
N GLY A 103 14.29 -0.72 7.81
CA GLY A 103 15.43 -1.17 8.62
C GLY A 103 15.79 -0.25 9.78
N SER A 104 15.19 0.94 9.84
CA SER A 104 15.38 1.88 10.96
C SER A 104 14.04 2.47 11.35
N SER A 105 13.95 3.02 12.57
CA SER A 105 12.72 3.67 13.02
C SER A 105 12.48 4.98 12.25
N PRO A 106 11.25 5.50 12.23
CA PRO A 106 10.99 6.79 11.60
C PRO A 106 11.86 7.91 12.16
N ARG A 107 12.07 7.92 13.46
CA ARG A 107 12.89 8.91 14.15
C ARG A 107 14.36 8.81 13.73
N GLU A 108 14.90 7.60 13.69
CA GLU A 108 16.26 7.35 13.25
C GLU A 108 16.44 7.74 11.78
N TYR A 109 15.46 7.42 10.93
CA TYR A 109 15.48 7.78 9.53
C TYR A 109 15.55 9.30 9.34
N ARG A 110 14.72 10.03 10.08
CA ARG A 110 14.70 11.50 9.99
C ARG A 110 16.06 12.11 10.36
N LYS A 111 16.76 11.55 11.33
CA LYS A 111 18.08 12.04 11.77
C LYS A 111 19.17 11.91 10.71
N GLN A 112 18.97 11.09 9.68
CA GLN A 112 19.93 10.95 8.59
C GLN A 112 19.94 12.15 7.65
N TRP A 113 18.96 13.00 7.77
CA TRP A 113 18.77 14.18 6.91
C TRP A 113 18.80 15.48 7.74
#